data_c796c535fbfe81bc7327bf2b4bef7632
#
_entry.id   c796c535fbfe81bc7327bf2b4bef7632
#
_cell.length_a   1.000
_cell.length_b   1.000
_cell.length_c   1.000
_cell.angle_alpha   90.00
_cell.angle_beta   90.00
_cell.angle_gamma   90.00
#
_symmetry.space_group_name_H-M   'P 1'
#
loop_
_entity.id
_entity.type
_entity.pdbx_description
1 polymer ?
#
loop_
_entity_poly.entity_id
_entity_poly.type
_entity_poly.pdbx_seq_one_letter_code
_entity_poly.pdbx_strand_id
1 'polypeptide(L)'
;MQEITDKIVVVTGASMGIGEAIAKSFVDHGAYCVLLSRDASRAEAARTRIGKTDRTLALACDVRNREEMDRVISLTRHHFHRIDVWVNNAGHGVSDAVATMDMPAFRGMFETNFFGAVEAMQAVLPLMREQGSGTVINISSVAGHLPVPFMAGYSATKFAMNAMGKAANLELTGTGVNVLTVCPGYVSTNFGDNMVKGRDGMTVKPQTVRGISSERVARAVLAGYRKQKREVIVPWTMHPVVKIYQLFPSVVEKAMMRTARKT
;
A
#
# COMPACT_ATOMS: atom_id res chain seq x y z
N MET A 1 -0.79 12.74 -19.93
CA MET A 1 -0.17 11.86 -18.91
C MET A 1 0.38 12.75 -17.81
N GLN A 2 0.21 12.39 -16.55
CA GLN A 2 0.78 13.15 -15.43
C GLN A 2 2.31 13.10 -15.47
N GLU A 3 2.92 14.27 -15.29
CA GLU A 3 4.37 14.34 -15.11
C GLU A 3 4.79 13.93 -13.72
N ILE A 4 6.06 13.51 -13.60
CA ILE A 4 6.64 13.06 -12.33
C ILE A 4 7.76 13.99 -11.88
N THR A 5 8.43 14.64 -12.82
CA THR A 5 9.54 15.56 -12.52
C THR A 5 9.08 16.63 -11.54
N ASP A 6 9.89 16.85 -10.52
CA ASP A 6 9.72 17.82 -9.43
C ASP A 6 8.41 17.67 -8.60
N LYS A 7 7.73 16.51 -8.72
CA LYS A 7 6.60 16.17 -7.85
C LYS A 7 7.07 15.83 -6.44
N ILE A 8 6.31 16.24 -5.46
CA ILE A 8 6.55 15.94 -4.05
C ILE A 8 5.75 14.71 -3.67
N VAL A 9 6.45 13.63 -3.38
CA VAL A 9 5.90 12.30 -3.11
C VAL A 9 6.21 11.90 -1.67
N VAL A 10 5.20 11.56 -0.89
CA VAL A 10 5.37 11.03 0.47
C VAL A 10 5.03 9.54 0.45
N VAL A 11 5.91 8.69 0.98
CA VAL A 11 5.70 7.23 0.98
C VAL A 11 5.78 6.68 2.40
N THR A 12 4.67 6.14 2.91
CA THR A 12 4.63 5.45 4.21
C THR A 12 5.20 4.03 4.10
N GLY A 13 5.91 3.57 5.13
CA GLY A 13 6.55 2.25 5.10
C GLY A 13 7.61 2.13 4.01
N ALA A 14 8.36 3.19 3.75
CA ALA A 14 9.36 3.27 2.67
C ALA A 14 10.71 2.63 3.00
N SER A 15 10.86 2.04 4.18
CA SER A 15 12.16 1.50 4.62
C SER A 15 12.59 0.21 3.93
N MET A 16 11.68 -0.48 3.22
CA MET A 16 11.96 -1.73 2.52
C MET A 16 10.85 -2.09 1.53
N GLY A 17 11.14 -3.09 0.68
CA GLY A 17 10.14 -3.79 -0.14
C GLY A 17 9.41 -2.89 -1.13
N ILE A 18 8.08 -2.97 -1.17
CA ILE A 18 7.26 -2.22 -2.13
C ILE A 18 7.40 -0.71 -1.95
N GLY A 19 7.39 -0.21 -0.69
CA GLY A 19 7.49 1.22 -0.41
C GLY A 19 8.82 1.81 -0.86
N GLU A 20 9.93 1.14 -0.58
CA GLU A 20 11.27 1.55 -1.04
C GLU A 20 11.35 1.54 -2.58
N ALA A 21 10.84 0.49 -3.22
CA ALA A 21 10.84 0.40 -4.67
C ALA A 21 9.97 1.49 -5.33
N ILE A 22 8.83 1.85 -4.73
CA ILE A 22 7.98 2.96 -5.20
C ILE A 22 8.75 4.27 -5.08
N ALA A 23 9.31 4.58 -3.91
CA ALA A 23 10.06 5.80 -3.68
C ALA A 23 11.22 5.91 -4.68
N LYS A 24 12.03 4.84 -4.81
CA LYS A 24 13.11 4.79 -5.79
C LYS A 24 12.60 5.06 -7.21
N SER A 25 11.51 4.44 -7.60
CA SER A 25 10.95 4.60 -8.95
C SER A 25 10.50 6.04 -9.22
N PHE A 26 9.91 6.75 -8.25
CA PHE A 26 9.58 8.16 -8.40
C PHE A 26 10.83 9.04 -8.46
N VAL A 27 11.81 8.81 -7.60
CA VAL A 27 13.08 9.55 -7.59
C VAL A 27 13.84 9.37 -8.90
N ASP A 28 13.90 8.16 -9.45
CA ASP A 28 14.54 7.88 -10.74
C ASP A 28 13.89 8.66 -11.90
N HIS A 29 12.62 9.05 -11.76
CA HIS A 29 11.89 9.88 -12.71
C HIS A 29 11.85 11.38 -12.34
N GLY A 30 12.71 11.83 -11.43
CA GLY A 30 12.90 13.23 -11.12
C GLY A 30 12.00 13.81 -10.02
N ALA A 31 11.25 12.99 -9.28
CA ALA A 31 10.49 13.46 -8.12
C ALA A 31 11.36 13.69 -6.89
N TYR A 32 10.86 14.48 -5.93
CA TYR A 32 11.33 14.53 -4.56
C TYR A 32 10.51 13.56 -3.70
N CYS A 33 11.16 12.73 -2.88
CA CYS A 33 10.49 11.75 -2.07
C CYS A 33 10.77 11.92 -0.57
N VAL A 34 9.70 11.97 0.23
CA VAL A 34 9.75 11.87 1.69
C VAL A 34 9.50 10.42 2.08
N LEU A 35 10.49 9.79 2.69
CA LEU A 35 10.50 8.38 3.07
C LEU A 35 10.09 8.27 4.53
N LEU A 36 8.93 7.66 4.81
CA LEU A 36 8.43 7.48 6.16
C LEU A 36 8.62 6.05 6.65
N SER A 37 9.16 5.92 7.85
CA SER A 37 9.25 4.66 8.60
C SER A 37 9.06 4.94 10.09
N ARG A 38 8.57 3.97 10.86
CA ARG A 38 8.51 4.08 12.33
C ARG A 38 9.90 4.25 12.97
N ASP A 39 10.91 3.74 12.30
CA ASP A 39 12.31 3.81 12.73
C ASP A 39 13.07 4.76 11.79
N ALA A 40 13.60 5.85 12.35
CA ALA A 40 14.36 6.86 11.62
C ALA A 40 15.61 6.26 10.95
N SER A 41 16.31 5.35 11.63
CA SER A 41 17.52 4.72 11.11
C SER A 41 17.24 3.87 9.87
N ARG A 42 16.09 3.17 9.86
CA ARG A 42 15.65 2.40 8.69
C ARG A 42 15.22 3.29 7.53
N ALA A 43 14.60 4.44 7.81
CA ALA A 43 14.26 5.42 6.77
C ALA A 43 15.53 5.98 6.12
N GLU A 44 16.54 6.34 6.92
CA GLU A 44 17.82 6.86 6.43
C GLU A 44 18.63 5.79 5.67
N ALA A 45 18.62 4.55 6.13
CA ALA A 45 19.23 3.44 5.41
C ALA A 45 18.59 3.21 4.03
N ALA A 46 17.26 3.34 3.93
CA ALA A 46 16.57 3.28 2.65
C ALA A 46 16.92 4.45 1.74
N ARG A 47 17.02 5.67 2.29
CA ARG A 47 17.48 6.87 1.60
C ARG A 47 18.87 6.66 0.98
N THR A 48 19.78 6.09 1.75
CA THR A 48 21.14 5.76 1.28
C THR A 48 21.11 4.73 0.13
N ARG A 49 20.29 3.67 0.23
CA ARG A 49 20.16 2.65 -0.83
C ARG A 49 19.52 3.21 -2.11
N ILE A 50 18.55 4.10 -1.98
CA ILE A 50 17.92 4.75 -3.14
C ILE A 50 18.94 5.64 -3.87
N GLY A 51 19.88 6.24 -3.14
CA GLY A 51 20.77 7.26 -3.64
C GLY A 51 20.04 8.58 -3.91
N LYS A 52 20.63 9.53 -4.62
CA LYS A 52 20.03 10.85 -4.90
C LYS A 52 19.51 11.52 -3.61
N THR A 53 20.39 11.66 -2.64
CA THR A 53 20.07 12.20 -1.32
C THR A 53 19.64 13.67 -1.35
N ASP A 54 19.94 14.38 -2.43
CA ASP A 54 19.45 15.72 -2.77
C ASP A 54 17.94 15.74 -3.10
N ARG A 55 17.35 14.60 -3.48
CA ARG A 55 15.93 14.46 -3.81
C ARG A 55 15.15 13.60 -2.81
N THR A 56 15.74 13.24 -1.70
CA THR A 56 15.10 12.37 -0.70
C THR A 56 15.24 12.95 0.71
N LEU A 57 14.15 12.86 1.48
CA LEU A 57 14.09 13.21 2.90
C LEU A 57 13.60 11.98 3.68
N ALA A 58 14.28 11.60 4.75
CA ALA A 58 13.87 10.50 5.61
C ALA A 58 13.32 11.04 6.94
N LEU A 59 12.13 10.59 7.33
CA LEU A 59 11.47 11.00 8.57
C LEU A 59 10.90 9.79 9.32
N ALA A 60 10.97 9.85 10.66
CA ALA A 60 10.25 8.90 11.51
C ALA A 60 8.76 9.24 11.54
N CYS A 61 7.91 8.21 11.35
CA CYS A 61 6.46 8.34 11.50
C CYS A 61 5.82 6.96 11.74
N ASP A 62 5.14 6.81 12.86
CA ASP A 62 4.17 5.74 13.04
C ASP A 62 2.82 6.20 12.48
N VAL A 63 2.34 5.50 11.45
CA VAL A 63 1.07 5.85 10.77
C VAL A 63 -0.16 5.71 11.68
N ARG A 64 -0.02 5.07 12.85
CA ARG A 64 -1.08 4.96 13.88
C ARG A 64 -1.12 6.17 14.81
N ASN A 65 -0.13 7.05 14.72
CA ASN A 65 -0.04 8.25 15.54
C ASN A 65 -0.39 9.49 14.70
N ARG A 66 -1.56 10.05 14.96
CA ARG A 66 -2.06 11.22 14.24
C ARG A 66 -1.15 12.44 14.37
N GLU A 67 -0.59 12.68 15.55
CA GLU A 67 0.30 13.84 15.78
C GLU A 67 1.60 13.72 14.98
N GLU A 68 2.17 12.51 14.88
CA GLU A 68 3.34 12.27 14.05
C GLU A 68 3.03 12.45 12.57
N MET A 69 1.85 12.03 12.12
CA MET A 69 1.37 12.22 10.76
C MET A 69 1.23 13.70 10.43
N ASP A 70 0.54 14.48 11.27
CA ASP A 70 0.35 15.91 11.09
C ASP A 70 1.69 16.66 11.10
N ARG A 71 2.65 16.25 11.96
CA ARG A 71 4.01 16.79 11.99
C ARG A 71 4.74 16.56 10.67
N VAL A 72 4.68 15.34 10.12
CA VAL A 72 5.35 15.01 8.85
C VAL A 72 4.74 15.79 7.67
N ILE A 73 3.41 15.90 7.64
CA ILE A 73 2.72 16.70 6.61
C ILE A 73 3.13 18.17 6.71
N SER A 74 3.16 18.73 7.91
CA SER A 74 3.59 20.11 8.17
C SER A 74 5.04 20.34 7.74
N LEU A 75 5.97 19.45 8.12
CA LEU A 75 7.38 19.52 7.71
C LEU A 75 7.54 19.44 6.18
N THR A 76 6.79 18.54 5.54
CA THR A 76 6.83 18.38 4.08
C THR A 76 6.33 19.65 3.39
N ARG A 77 5.23 20.24 3.87
CA ARG A 77 4.70 21.51 3.34
C ARG A 77 5.63 22.68 3.59
N HIS A 78 6.26 22.74 4.76
CA HIS A 78 7.22 23.81 5.07
C HIS A 78 8.41 23.77 4.11
N HIS A 79 8.90 22.55 3.78
CA HIS A 79 10.09 22.37 2.93
C HIS A 79 9.79 22.49 1.43
N PHE A 80 8.66 21.95 0.97
CA PHE A 80 8.34 21.84 -0.46
C PHE A 80 7.11 22.64 -0.88
N HIS A 81 6.39 23.27 0.03
CA HIS A 81 5.17 24.07 -0.16
C HIS A 81 3.94 23.30 -0.67
N ARG A 82 4.07 22.03 -1.01
CA ARG A 82 3.02 21.17 -1.56
C ARG A 82 3.23 19.69 -1.27
N ILE A 83 2.18 18.89 -1.50
CA ILE A 83 2.24 17.43 -1.58
C ILE A 83 1.47 16.99 -2.82
N ASP A 84 2.15 16.43 -3.81
CA ASP A 84 1.52 16.00 -5.07
C ASP A 84 1.02 14.57 -5.00
N VAL A 85 1.77 13.70 -4.32
CA VAL A 85 1.45 12.28 -4.20
C VAL A 85 1.64 11.82 -2.76
N TRP A 86 0.62 11.17 -2.22
CA TRP A 86 0.71 10.48 -0.94
C TRP A 86 0.51 8.98 -1.12
N VAL A 87 1.48 8.16 -0.68
CA VAL A 87 1.43 6.71 -0.84
C VAL A 87 1.19 6.04 0.51
N ASN A 88 0.00 5.51 0.72
CA ASN A 88 -0.36 4.64 1.83
C ASN A 88 0.14 3.22 1.53
N ASN A 89 1.36 2.91 1.98
CA ASN A 89 1.98 1.60 1.77
C ASN A 89 2.30 0.90 3.10
N ALA A 90 2.44 1.61 4.20
CA ALA A 90 2.69 0.99 5.51
C ALA A 90 1.65 -0.09 5.82
N GLY A 91 2.11 -1.25 6.24
CA GLY A 91 1.24 -2.36 6.56
C GLY A 91 1.99 -3.63 6.93
N HIS A 92 1.30 -4.53 7.61
CA HIS A 92 1.79 -5.86 7.94
C HIS A 92 0.67 -6.89 7.84
N GLY A 93 1.01 -8.16 7.92
CA GLY A 93 0.08 -9.27 7.90
C GLY A 93 0.03 -10.01 9.23
N VAL A 94 -1.12 -10.58 9.51
CA VAL A 94 -1.30 -11.60 10.56
C VAL A 94 -1.84 -12.84 9.88
N SER A 95 -1.20 -13.99 10.11
CA SER A 95 -1.69 -15.29 9.67
C SER A 95 -2.27 -16.02 10.86
N ASP A 96 -3.57 -16.28 10.82
CA ASP A 96 -4.27 -17.05 11.86
C ASP A 96 -5.59 -17.60 11.32
N ALA A 97 -6.10 -18.68 11.95
CA ALA A 97 -7.44 -19.16 11.67
C ALA A 97 -8.49 -18.20 12.28
N VAL A 98 -9.64 -18.09 11.64
CA VAL A 98 -10.71 -17.20 12.15
C VAL A 98 -11.16 -17.57 13.56
N ALA A 99 -11.21 -18.89 13.85
CA ALA A 99 -11.69 -19.41 15.13
C ALA A 99 -10.76 -19.11 16.32
N THR A 100 -9.47 -18.92 16.06
CA THR A 100 -8.42 -18.76 17.10
C THR A 100 -7.70 -17.43 16.99
N MET A 101 -8.21 -16.51 16.15
CA MET A 101 -7.57 -15.26 15.81
C MET A 101 -7.20 -14.44 17.06
N ASP A 102 -5.93 -14.06 17.14
CA ASP A 102 -5.43 -13.13 18.14
C ASP A 102 -6.02 -11.73 17.90
N MET A 103 -6.99 -11.35 18.72
CA MET A 103 -7.71 -10.09 18.57
C MET A 103 -6.83 -8.85 18.78
N PRO A 104 -5.88 -8.78 19.72
CA PRO A 104 -4.90 -7.71 19.80
C PRO A 104 -4.10 -7.52 18.50
N ALA A 105 -3.53 -8.59 17.96
CA ALA A 105 -2.77 -8.55 16.71
C ALA A 105 -3.66 -8.14 15.51
N PHE A 106 -4.89 -8.65 15.47
CA PHE A 106 -5.88 -8.28 14.45
C PHE A 106 -6.25 -6.80 14.50
N ARG A 107 -6.54 -6.25 15.69
CA ARG A 107 -6.82 -4.81 15.88
C ARG A 107 -5.62 -3.97 15.46
N GLY A 108 -4.40 -4.29 15.92
CA GLY A 108 -3.18 -3.58 15.56
C GLY A 108 -2.89 -3.59 14.05
N MET A 109 -3.30 -4.66 13.35
CA MET A 109 -3.23 -4.72 11.89
C MET A 109 -4.21 -3.75 11.22
N PHE A 110 -5.44 -3.64 11.72
CA PHE A 110 -6.41 -2.64 11.25
C PHE A 110 -5.91 -1.21 11.49
N GLU A 111 -5.36 -0.94 12.68
CA GLU A 111 -4.77 0.38 12.99
C GLU A 111 -3.72 0.77 11.95
N THR A 112 -2.82 -0.15 11.61
CA THR A 112 -1.73 0.16 10.66
C THR A 112 -2.22 0.18 9.21
N ASN A 113 -2.95 -0.89 8.78
CA ASN A 113 -3.24 -1.11 7.36
C ASN A 113 -4.40 -0.28 6.84
N PHE A 114 -5.32 0.13 7.73
CA PHE A 114 -6.54 0.80 7.34
C PHE A 114 -6.73 2.16 8.04
N PHE A 115 -6.81 2.22 9.36
CA PHE A 115 -7.09 3.48 10.05
C PHE A 115 -6.00 4.53 9.82
N GLY A 116 -4.71 4.17 9.93
CA GLY A 116 -3.62 5.08 9.62
C GLY A 116 -3.65 5.62 8.17
N ALA A 117 -4.09 4.79 7.21
CA ALA A 117 -4.26 5.25 5.83
C ALA A 117 -5.48 6.18 5.68
N VAL A 118 -6.58 5.94 6.40
CA VAL A 118 -7.76 6.82 6.42
C VAL A 118 -7.41 8.16 7.04
N GLU A 119 -6.72 8.17 8.18
CA GLU A 119 -6.25 9.39 8.84
C GLU A 119 -5.31 10.21 7.96
N ALA A 120 -4.39 9.54 7.25
CA ALA A 120 -3.55 10.19 6.26
C ALA A 120 -4.38 10.84 5.14
N MET A 121 -5.39 10.12 4.61
CA MET A 121 -6.31 10.68 3.60
C MET A 121 -7.07 11.87 4.13
N GLN A 122 -7.58 11.83 5.36
CA GLN A 122 -8.25 12.97 6.00
C GLN A 122 -7.34 14.20 6.13
N ALA A 123 -6.05 13.98 6.36
CA ALA A 123 -5.09 15.07 6.49
C ALA A 123 -4.65 15.65 5.14
N VAL A 124 -4.44 14.81 4.10
CA VAL A 124 -3.87 15.28 2.83
C VAL A 124 -4.91 15.66 1.78
N LEU A 125 -6.10 15.05 1.77
CA LEU A 125 -7.11 15.33 0.75
C LEU A 125 -7.60 16.79 0.77
N PRO A 126 -7.85 17.43 1.93
CA PRO A 126 -8.18 18.86 1.97
C PRO A 126 -7.09 19.72 1.34
N LEU A 127 -5.82 19.43 1.64
CA LEU A 127 -4.66 20.15 1.08
C LEU A 127 -4.58 20.00 -0.45
N MET A 128 -4.77 18.78 -0.95
CA MET A 128 -4.75 18.50 -2.38
C MET A 128 -5.93 19.15 -3.11
N ARG A 129 -7.10 19.23 -2.46
CA ARG A 129 -8.27 19.98 -3.00
C ARG A 129 -7.99 21.47 -3.10
N GLU A 130 -7.37 22.05 -2.08
CA GLU A 130 -6.94 23.46 -2.07
C GLU A 130 -5.90 23.74 -3.16
N GLN A 131 -4.98 22.78 -3.41
CA GLN A 131 -4.02 22.83 -4.52
C GLN A 131 -4.66 22.65 -5.90
N GLY A 132 -5.92 22.21 -5.97
CA GLY A 132 -6.61 21.82 -7.22
C GLY A 132 -6.01 20.60 -7.91
N SER A 133 -5.09 19.88 -7.26
CA SER A 133 -4.41 18.71 -7.82
C SER A 133 -3.79 17.86 -6.73
N GLY A 134 -3.77 16.55 -6.94
CA GLY A 134 -3.12 15.60 -6.04
C GLY A 134 -3.50 14.15 -6.37
N THR A 135 -2.71 13.22 -5.86
CA THR A 135 -3.03 11.78 -5.97
C THR A 135 -2.70 11.06 -4.66
N VAL A 136 -3.69 10.40 -4.09
CA VAL A 136 -3.44 9.40 -3.04
C VAL A 136 -3.31 8.04 -3.69
N ILE A 137 -2.27 7.29 -3.33
CA ILE A 137 -2.03 5.92 -3.81
C ILE A 137 -2.14 4.97 -2.64
N ASN A 138 -3.16 4.11 -2.65
CA ASN A 138 -3.37 3.08 -1.64
C ASN A 138 -2.78 1.75 -2.12
N ILE A 139 -1.77 1.23 -1.41
CA ILE A 139 -1.24 -0.11 -1.68
C ILE A 139 -2.11 -1.13 -0.95
N SER A 140 -3.06 -1.67 -1.69
CA SER A 140 -3.95 -2.73 -1.26
C SER A 140 -3.35 -4.11 -1.57
N SER A 141 -4.17 -5.04 -2.03
CA SER A 141 -3.79 -6.39 -2.44
C SER A 141 -4.90 -7.02 -3.29
N VAL A 142 -4.59 -8.04 -4.05
CA VAL A 142 -5.60 -8.96 -4.62
C VAL A 142 -6.43 -9.61 -3.49
N ALA A 143 -5.86 -9.76 -2.29
CA ALA A 143 -6.58 -10.18 -1.08
C ALA A 143 -7.70 -9.20 -0.65
N GLY A 144 -7.78 -8.00 -1.23
CA GLY A 144 -8.90 -7.08 -1.09
C GLY A 144 -10.02 -7.29 -2.12
N HIS A 145 -9.90 -8.30 -2.97
CA HIS A 145 -10.91 -8.72 -3.94
C HIS A 145 -11.40 -10.16 -3.73
N LEU A 146 -10.56 -10.98 -3.12
CA LEU A 146 -10.88 -12.37 -2.78
C LEU A 146 -10.24 -12.72 -1.42
N PRO A 147 -10.94 -13.42 -0.52
CA PRO A 147 -10.43 -13.77 0.79
C PRO A 147 -9.36 -14.87 0.65
N VAL A 148 -8.30 -14.76 1.45
CA VAL A 148 -7.23 -15.76 1.50
C VAL A 148 -7.37 -16.56 2.79
N PRO A 149 -7.45 -17.91 2.74
CA PRO A 149 -7.47 -18.75 3.94
C PRO A 149 -6.30 -18.44 4.87
N PHE A 150 -6.54 -18.47 6.17
CA PHE A 150 -5.59 -18.10 7.23
C PHE A 150 -5.06 -16.67 7.20
N MET A 151 -5.58 -15.84 6.29
CA MET A 151 -5.31 -14.41 6.20
C MET A 151 -6.60 -13.59 6.18
N ALA A 152 -7.65 -14.07 6.82
CA ALA A 152 -8.97 -13.43 6.82
C ALA A 152 -8.90 -11.99 7.34
N GLY A 153 -8.17 -11.76 8.43
CA GLY A 153 -7.96 -10.42 8.98
C GLY A 153 -7.24 -9.47 8.01
N TYR A 154 -6.16 -9.94 7.38
CA TYR A 154 -5.46 -9.17 6.35
C TYR A 154 -6.36 -8.86 5.15
N SER A 155 -7.09 -9.87 4.67
CA SER A 155 -8.06 -9.68 3.58
C SER A 155 -9.09 -8.61 3.95
N ALA A 156 -9.65 -8.66 5.16
CA ALA A 156 -10.62 -7.67 5.64
C ALA A 156 -10.07 -6.23 5.59
N THR A 157 -8.81 -6.01 6.03
CA THR A 157 -8.19 -4.67 5.92
C THR A 157 -8.07 -4.21 4.47
N LYS A 158 -7.77 -5.12 3.54
CA LYS A 158 -7.59 -4.78 2.12
C LYS A 158 -8.92 -4.62 1.38
N PHE A 159 -9.97 -5.36 1.75
CA PHE A 159 -11.33 -5.09 1.29
C PHE A 159 -11.82 -3.70 1.73
N ALA A 160 -11.62 -3.36 3.01
CA ALA A 160 -11.95 -2.03 3.53
C ALA A 160 -11.21 -0.92 2.77
N MET A 161 -9.91 -1.10 2.51
CA MET A 161 -9.10 -0.16 1.73
C MET A 161 -9.61 0.00 0.29
N ASN A 162 -10.00 -1.09 -0.38
CA ASN A 162 -10.56 -1.03 -1.73
C ASN A 162 -11.90 -0.27 -1.76
N ALA A 163 -12.77 -0.50 -0.78
CA ALA A 163 -14.04 0.21 -0.65
C ALA A 163 -13.82 1.71 -0.42
N MET A 164 -12.94 2.05 0.53
CA MET A 164 -12.59 3.44 0.86
C MET A 164 -12.02 4.19 -0.36
N GLY A 165 -11.07 3.58 -1.08
CA GLY A 165 -10.49 4.20 -2.28
C GLY A 165 -11.52 4.45 -3.39
N LYS A 166 -12.48 3.54 -3.57
CA LYS A 166 -13.57 3.70 -4.55
C LYS A 166 -14.52 4.82 -4.15
N ALA A 167 -14.95 4.87 -2.88
CA ALA A 167 -15.82 5.92 -2.37
C ALA A 167 -15.16 7.30 -2.49
N ALA A 168 -13.91 7.43 -2.04
CA ALA A 168 -13.16 8.68 -2.13
C ALA A 168 -13.03 9.19 -3.57
N ASN A 169 -12.83 8.31 -4.56
CA ASN A 169 -12.80 8.73 -5.97
C ASN A 169 -14.12 9.34 -6.45
N LEU A 170 -15.26 8.84 -5.95
CA LEU A 170 -16.57 9.39 -6.30
C LEU A 170 -16.77 10.77 -5.66
N GLU A 171 -16.40 10.91 -4.38
CA GLU A 171 -16.49 12.15 -3.61
C GLU A 171 -15.58 13.26 -4.18
N LEU A 172 -14.44 12.89 -4.77
CA LEU A 172 -13.44 13.81 -5.32
C LEU A 172 -13.66 14.14 -6.80
N THR A 173 -14.75 13.68 -7.40
CA THR A 173 -15.03 13.94 -8.81
C THR A 173 -15.07 15.46 -9.09
N GLY A 174 -14.31 15.90 -10.09
CA GLY A 174 -14.22 17.32 -10.49
C GLY A 174 -13.27 18.19 -9.65
N THR A 175 -12.61 17.66 -8.61
CA THR A 175 -11.70 18.43 -7.73
C THR A 175 -10.25 18.50 -8.22
N GLY A 176 -9.90 17.76 -9.28
CA GLY A 176 -8.50 17.59 -9.70
C GLY A 176 -7.69 16.60 -8.86
N VAL A 177 -8.31 15.99 -7.82
CA VAL A 177 -7.66 15.00 -6.95
C VAL A 177 -8.10 13.59 -7.34
N ASN A 178 -7.16 12.64 -7.36
CA ASN A 178 -7.39 11.25 -7.71
C ASN A 178 -6.99 10.30 -6.56
N VAL A 179 -7.67 9.17 -6.43
CA VAL A 179 -7.25 8.07 -5.54
C VAL A 179 -7.00 6.83 -6.38
N LEU A 180 -5.73 6.39 -6.41
CA LEU A 180 -5.31 5.16 -7.09
C LEU A 180 -5.18 4.03 -6.08
N THR A 181 -5.98 2.97 -6.23
CA THR A 181 -5.82 1.75 -5.45
C THR A 181 -5.02 0.73 -6.27
N VAL A 182 -3.87 0.31 -5.75
CA VAL A 182 -3.02 -0.71 -6.38
C VAL A 182 -3.19 -2.02 -5.63
N CYS A 183 -3.50 -3.09 -6.35
CA CYS A 183 -3.79 -4.42 -5.82
C CYS A 183 -2.72 -5.42 -6.30
N PRO A 184 -1.55 -5.53 -5.62
CA PRO A 184 -0.58 -6.55 -5.94
C PRO A 184 -1.10 -7.95 -5.62
N GLY A 185 -0.71 -8.93 -6.45
CA GLY A 185 -0.74 -10.34 -6.09
C GLY A 185 0.38 -10.67 -5.10
N TYR A 186 0.83 -11.94 -5.10
CA TYR A 186 1.96 -12.32 -4.26
C TYR A 186 3.26 -11.62 -4.72
N VAL A 187 3.91 -10.92 -3.80
CA VAL A 187 5.17 -10.18 -4.04
C VAL A 187 6.28 -10.82 -3.24
N SER A 188 7.41 -11.11 -3.88
CA SER A 188 8.61 -11.66 -3.22
C SER A 188 9.30 -10.56 -2.41
N THR A 189 8.87 -10.37 -1.18
CA THR A 189 9.44 -9.44 -0.19
C THR A 189 9.53 -10.13 1.15
N ASN A 190 10.19 -9.50 2.11
CA ASN A 190 10.23 -9.95 3.51
C ASN A 190 8.87 -9.80 4.23
N PHE A 191 7.78 -9.46 3.51
CA PHE A 191 6.44 -9.31 4.09
C PHE A 191 5.97 -10.61 4.76
N GLY A 192 6.18 -11.76 4.09
CA GLY A 192 5.83 -13.06 4.66
C GLY A 192 6.66 -13.44 5.90
N ASP A 193 7.93 -13.05 5.92
CA ASP A 193 8.82 -13.32 7.05
C ASP A 193 8.52 -12.40 8.25
N ASN A 194 7.99 -11.21 7.97
CA ASN A 194 7.58 -10.22 8.98
C ASN A 194 6.11 -10.36 9.42
N MET A 195 5.38 -11.36 8.91
CA MET A 195 4.01 -11.62 9.35
C MET A 195 3.99 -12.11 10.79
N VAL A 196 3.07 -11.56 11.56
CA VAL A 196 2.75 -12.11 12.89
C VAL A 196 2.02 -13.43 12.68
N LYS A 197 2.52 -14.50 13.29
CA LYS A 197 1.87 -15.82 13.31
C LYS A 197 1.04 -15.93 14.56
N GLY A 198 -0.27 -16.09 14.41
CA GLY A 198 -1.16 -16.43 15.50
C GLY A 198 -1.01 -17.91 15.92
N ARG A 199 -1.89 -18.34 16.83
CA ARG A 199 -1.84 -19.70 17.42
C ARG A 199 -1.92 -20.81 16.37
N ASP A 200 -2.79 -20.65 15.37
CA ASP A 200 -2.96 -21.58 14.24
C ASP A 200 -2.45 -20.97 12.93
N GLY A 201 -1.51 -20.05 13.06
CA GLY A 201 -0.92 -19.33 11.93
C GLY A 201 -0.08 -20.25 11.05
N MET A 202 -0.50 -20.43 9.83
CA MET A 202 0.27 -21.16 8.82
C MET A 202 1.33 -20.27 8.18
N THR A 203 2.45 -20.87 7.78
CA THR A 203 3.41 -20.19 6.92
C THR A 203 2.81 -20.06 5.52
N VAL A 204 2.21 -18.92 5.22
CA VAL A 204 1.64 -18.64 3.90
C VAL A 204 2.78 -18.30 2.92
N LYS A 205 3.63 -19.29 2.64
CA LYS A 205 4.51 -19.26 1.47
C LYS A 205 3.85 -20.13 0.42
N PRO A 206 3.29 -19.57 -0.65
CA PRO A 206 2.82 -20.39 -1.75
C PRO A 206 4.05 -21.08 -2.35
N GLN A 207 4.26 -22.34 -2.05
CA GLN A 207 5.39 -23.11 -2.58
C GLN A 207 5.37 -23.20 -4.11
N THR A 208 4.23 -22.89 -4.74
CA THR A 208 3.98 -23.07 -6.17
C THR A 208 3.85 -21.74 -6.94
N VAL A 209 3.75 -20.59 -6.28
CA VAL A 209 3.55 -19.30 -6.96
C VAL A 209 4.82 -18.46 -6.86
N ARG A 210 5.50 -18.28 -7.98
CA ARG A 210 6.61 -17.32 -8.08
C ARG A 210 6.06 -15.91 -7.91
N GLY A 211 6.47 -15.22 -6.83
CA GLY A 211 6.08 -13.83 -6.57
C GLY A 211 6.61 -12.87 -7.64
N ILE A 212 5.91 -11.77 -7.82
CA ILE A 212 6.45 -10.64 -8.60
C ILE A 212 7.42 -9.82 -7.74
N SER A 213 8.32 -9.09 -8.39
CA SER A 213 9.25 -8.23 -7.64
C SER A 213 8.60 -6.91 -7.21
N SER A 214 9.17 -6.26 -6.20
CA SER A 214 8.76 -4.92 -5.73
C SER A 214 8.86 -3.87 -6.84
N GLU A 215 9.89 -3.96 -7.70
CA GLU A 215 10.10 -3.06 -8.83
C GLU A 215 8.98 -3.21 -9.88
N ARG A 216 8.45 -4.42 -10.06
CA ARG A 216 7.29 -4.63 -10.95
C ARG A 216 6.05 -3.94 -10.40
N VAL A 217 5.84 -3.98 -9.09
CA VAL A 217 4.75 -3.24 -8.44
C VAL A 217 4.98 -1.74 -8.60
N ALA A 218 6.19 -1.24 -8.32
CA ALA A 218 6.54 0.17 -8.46
C ALA A 218 6.30 0.70 -9.90
N ARG A 219 6.70 -0.06 -10.92
CA ARG A 219 6.39 0.28 -12.32
C ARG A 219 4.88 0.35 -12.59
N ALA A 220 4.10 -0.55 -12.01
CA ALA A 220 2.63 -0.54 -12.15
C ALA A 220 2.00 0.67 -11.45
N VAL A 221 2.52 1.06 -10.28
CA VAL A 221 2.15 2.28 -9.55
C VAL A 221 2.40 3.51 -10.43
N LEU A 222 3.61 3.66 -10.97
CA LEU A 222 3.94 4.79 -11.84
C LEU A 222 3.05 4.85 -13.09
N ALA A 223 2.84 3.71 -13.73
CA ALA A 223 1.97 3.63 -14.92
C ALA A 223 0.51 3.99 -14.58
N GLY A 224 0.03 3.56 -13.42
CA GLY A 224 -1.29 3.90 -12.90
C GLY A 224 -1.43 5.41 -12.59
N TYR A 225 -0.44 5.98 -11.91
CA TYR A 225 -0.35 7.41 -11.62
C TYR A 225 -0.36 8.25 -12.91
N ARG A 226 0.56 7.98 -13.84
CA ARG A 226 0.64 8.72 -15.13
C ARG A 226 -0.67 8.71 -15.93
N LYS A 227 -1.42 7.61 -15.85
CA LYS A 227 -2.70 7.42 -16.57
C LYS A 227 -3.92 7.80 -15.74
N GLN A 228 -3.75 8.35 -14.55
CA GLN A 228 -4.82 8.70 -13.60
C GLN A 228 -5.85 7.56 -13.41
N LYS A 229 -5.35 6.33 -13.30
CA LYS A 229 -6.21 5.17 -13.05
C LYS A 229 -6.79 5.23 -11.65
N ARG A 230 -7.99 4.67 -11.48
CA ARG A 230 -8.62 4.48 -10.16
C ARG A 230 -8.17 3.18 -9.49
N GLU A 231 -7.88 2.17 -10.31
CA GLU A 231 -7.44 0.86 -9.82
C GLU A 231 -6.40 0.23 -10.76
N VAL A 232 -5.44 -0.48 -10.17
CA VAL A 232 -4.44 -1.29 -10.89
C VAL A 232 -4.26 -2.62 -10.17
N ILE A 233 -4.51 -3.73 -10.87
CA ILE A 233 -4.18 -5.09 -10.40
C ILE A 233 -2.87 -5.52 -11.06
N VAL A 234 -1.90 -5.97 -10.26
CA VAL A 234 -0.59 -6.41 -10.75
C VAL A 234 -0.17 -7.74 -10.12
N PRO A 235 0.20 -8.75 -10.90
CA PRO A 235 0.29 -8.79 -12.36
C PRO A 235 -1.10 -8.77 -13.01
N TRP A 236 -1.18 -8.30 -14.26
CA TRP A 236 -2.45 -8.20 -14.98
C TRP A 236 -3.18 -9.55 -15.11
N THR A 237 -2.44 -10.66 -15.06
CA THR A 237 -2.98 -12.03 -15.08
C THR A 237 -3.90 -12.34 -13.89
N MET A 238 -3.89 -11.53 -12.84
CA MET A 238 -4.83 -11.65 -11.71
C MET A 238 -6.21 -11.04 -12.02
N HIS A 239 -6.33 -10.18 -13.05
CA HIS A 239 -7.62 -9.62 -13.44
C HIS A 239 -8.68 -10.68 -13.75
N PRO A 240 -8.41 -11.69 -14.61
CA PRO A 240 -9.37 -12.76 -14.86
C PRO A 240 -9.75 -13.51 -13.58
N VAL A 241 -8.78 -13.79 -12.70
CA VAL A 241 -9.03 -14.51 -11.44
C VAL A 241 -10.00 -13.74 -10.54
N VAL A 242 -9.78 -12.42 -10.39
CA VAL A 242 -10.68 -11.55 -9.63
C VAL A 242 -12.07 -11.51 -10.26
N LYS A 243 -12.17 -11.41 -11.58
CA LYS A 243 -13.46 -11.41 -12.30
C LYS A 243 -14.21 -12.73 -12.18
N ILE A 244 -13.51 -13.86 -12.33
CA ILE A 244 -14.09 -15.19 -12.14
C ILE A 244 -14.58 -15.34 -10.70
N TYR A 245 -13.80 -14.87 -9.71
CA TYR A 245 -14.24 -14.91 -8.32
C TYR A 245 -15.53 -14.10 -8.08
N GLN A 246 -15.63 -12.92 -8.67
CA GLN A 246 -16.82 -12.07 -8.55
C GLN A 246 -18.09 -12.71 -9.13
N LEU A 247 -17.96 -13.51 -10.20
CA LEU A 247 -19.09 -14.13 -10.90
C LEU A 247 -19.34 -15.58 -10.44
N PHE A 248 -18.29 -16.32 -10.15
CA PHE A 248 -18.31 -17.75 -9.83
C PHE A 248 -17.36 -18.06 -8.64
N PRO A 249 -17.64 -17.56 -7.42
CA PRO A 249 -16.72 -17.67 -6.28
C PRO A 249 -16.33 -19.12 -5.97
N SER A 250 -17.27 -20.06 -6.04
CA SER A 250 -17.03 -21.48 -5.74
C SER A 250 -15.97 -22.14 -6.62
N VAL A 251 -15.72 -21.64 -7.83
CA VAL A 251 -14.68 -22.17 -8.72
C VAL A 251 -13.29 -21.83 -8.18
N VAL A 252 -13.10 -20.57 -7.80
CA VAL A 252 -11.83 -20.08 -7.26
C VAL A 252 -11.58 -20.64 -5.87
N GLU A 253 -12.61 -20.68 -5.00
CA GLU A 253 -12.53 -21.24 -3.64
C GLU A 253 -12.10 -22.72 -3.64
N LYS A 254 -12.68 -23.54 -4.52
CA LYS A 254 -12.26 -24.93 -4.68
C LYS A 254 -10.77 -25.05 -5.05
N ALA A 255 -10.28 -24.19 -5.93
CA ALA A 255 -8.88 -24.16 -6.31
C ALA A 255 -7.98 -23.74 -5.13
N MET A 256 -8.38 -22.70 -4.39
CA MET A 256 -7.66 -22.22 -3.20
C MET A 256 -7.61 -23.27 -2.09
N MET A 257 -8.72 -23.94 -1.80
CA MET A 257 -8.78 -25.00 -0.80
C MET A 257 -7.88 -26.21 -1.12
N ARG A 258 -7.74 -26.56 -2.40
CA ARG A 258 -6.82 -27.62 -2.83
C ARG A 258 -5.36 -27.26 -2.56
N THR A 259 -5.01 -25.99 -2.65
CA THR A 259 -3.66 -25.49 -2.37
C THR A 259 -3.40 -25.40 -0.87
N ALA A 260 -4.37 -24.91 -0.08
CA ALA A 260 -4.26 -24.77 1.37
C ALA A 260 -4.18 -26.11 2.14
N ARG A 261 -4.73 -27.22 1.59
CA ARG A 261 -4.67 -28.55 2.21
C ARG A 261 -3.37 -29.31 1.94
N LYS A 262 -2.51 -28.81 1.06
CA LYS A 262 -1.22 -29.44 0.70
C LYS A 262 -0.03 -28.86 1.47
N THR A 263 -0.27 -27.89 2.33
CA THR A 263 0.70 -27.25 3.23
C THR A 263 0.40 -27.61 4.67
#